data_441a6d1e63bb1cde006d61cf1eeb4f93
#
_entry.id   441a6d1e63bb1cde006d61cf1eeb4f93
#
_cell.length_a   1.000
_cell.length_b   1.000
_cell.length_c   1.000
_cell.angle_alpha   90.00
_cell.angle_beta   90.00
_cell.angle_gamma   90.00
#
_symmetry.space_group_name_H-M   'P 1'
#
loop_
_entity.id
_entity.type
_entity.pdbx_description
1 polymer ?
#
loop_
_entity_poly.entity_id
_entity_poly.type
_entity_poly.pdbx_seq_one_letter_code
_entity_poly.pdbx_strand_id
1 'polypeptide(L)'
;MGRKLISLFLIAWMLLMIPVMAFAQEFDPNRTGSISVTLMDPDGETPVAGAELSLYRVAAASLNSNDNLSYTFTAAFADCGCGLDDPDLTAKLDAFVKDHPVAPETSATDAQGKATFGDLPLGLYFVQQTNTVAGYAPCTPFLVTVPSRDAEDYVYDVNASPKTDIARLTAITVKKAWNTDASTKIPDHVTVQLLRDGVVVETATLSERNNWQITYTDMPQSDGYTIKEVNVPRGFTATYSQNEYVFTVTNTASLIQTGQLLWPIPVLAMAGLCLIAVGVLSLRKAGDQNA
;
A
#
# COMPACT_ATOMS: atom_id res chain seq x y z
N MET A 1 -21.84 57.76 45.87
CA MET A 1 -22.34 56.45 45.45
C MET A 1 -21.30 55.58 44.66
N GLY A 2 -20.29 56.23 44.02
CA GLY A 2 -19.34 55.51 43.15
C GLY A 2 -18.32 54.54 43.83
N ARG A 3 -17.90 54.82 45.08
CA ARG A 3 -16.85 54.03 45.75
C ARG A 3 -17.31 52.64 46.26
N LYS A 4 -18.60 52.47 46.56
CA LYS A 4 -19.14 51.18 47.02
C LYS A 4 -19.41 50.22 45.84
N LEU A 5 -19.67 50.72 44.63
CA LEU A 5 -19.86 49.90 43.42
C LEU A 5 -18.54 49.33 42.91
N ILE A 6 -17.41 50.08 43.03
CA ILE A 6 -16.08 49.63 42.63
C ILE A 6 -15.57 48.49 43.49
N SER A 7 -15.85 48.53 44.84
CA SER A 7 -15.49 47.44 45.76
C SER A 7 -16.27 46.15 45.49
N LEU A 8 -17.55 46.24 45.09
CA LEU A 8 -18.35 45.05 44.77
C LEU A 8 -17.88 44.38 43.44
N PHE A 9 -17.46 45.20 42.49
CA PHE A 9 -16.93 44.68 41.20
C PHE A 9 -15.59 43.99 41.37
N LEU A 10 -14.69 44.50 42.23
CA LEU A 10 -13.39 43.90 42.53
C LEU A 10 -13.53 42.58 43.30
N ILE A 11 -14.50 42.44 44.22
CA ILE A 11 -14.79 41.19 44.94
C ILE A 11 -15.40 40.15 43.99
N ALA A 12 -16.29 40.57 43.06
CA ALA A 12 -16.86 39.66 42.05
C ALA A 12 -15.82 39.15 41.04
N TRP A 13 -14.81 39.98 40.71
CA TRP A 13 -13.72 39.56 39.80
C TRP A 13 -12.70 38.66 40.50
N MET A 14 -12.49 38.80 41.81
CA MET A 14 -11.60 37.93 42.56
C MET A 14 -12.19 36.54 42.84
N LEU A 15 -13.53 36.41 42.83
CA LEU A 15 -14.23 35.13 42.91
C LEU A 15 -14.26 34.33 41.58
N LEU A 16 -13.97 34.99 40.46
CA LEU A 16 -13.86 34.32 39.12
C LEU A 16 -12.47 33.72 38.83
N MET A 17 -11.52 33.99 39.70
CA MET A 17 -10.14 33.46 39.60
C MET A 17 -9.90 32.28 40.58
N ILE A 18 -10.93 31.43 40.81
CA ILE A 18 -10.66 30.15 41.44
C ILE A 18 -9.97 29.31 40.39
N PRO A 19 -8.66 28.96 40.53
CA PRO A 19 -8.06 28.01 39.64
C PRO A 19 -8.88 26.72 39.75
N VAL A 20 -9.49 26.29 38.68
CA VAL A 20 -9.98 24.93 38.56
C VAL A 20 -8.73 24.06 38.71
N MET A 21 -8.47 23.57 39.91
CA MET A 21 -7.46 22.54 40.11
C MET A 21 -7.97 21.34 39.31
N ALA A 22 -7.40 21.10 38.17
CA ALA A 22 -7.51 19.81 37.51
C ALA A 22 -6.80 18.82 38.44
N PHE A 23 -7.57 18.07 39.21
CA PHE A 23 -7.03 16.93 39.95
C PHE A 23 -6.70 15.85 38.94
N ALA A 24 -5.43 15.42 38.90
CA ALA A 24 -5.03 14.23 38.17
C ALA A 24 -5.98 13.09 38.55
N GLN A 25 -6.53 12.40 37.56
CA GLN A 25 -7.44 11.29 37.82
C GLN A 25 -6.64 10.12 38.34
N GLU A 26 -6.84 9.83 39.64
CA GLU A 26 -6.17 8.75 40.36
C GLU A 26 -6.63 7.38 39.83
N PHE A 27 -5.75 6.37 39.93
CA PHE A 27 -6.09 5.01 39.49
C PHE A 27 -7.16 4.40 40.43
N ASP A 28 -8.29 4.00 39.83
CA ASP A 28 -9.37 3.28 40.54
C ASP A 28 -9.43 1.83 40.02
N PRO A 29 -8.99 0.83 40.81
CA PRO A 29 -8.97 -0.57 40.42
C PRO A 29 -10.36 -1.20 40.23
N ASN A 30 -11.41 -0.56 40.75
CA ASN A 30 -12.78 -1.07 40.66
C ASN A 30 -13.57 -0.46 39.47
N ARG A 31 -12.98 0.50 38.79
CA ARG A 31 -13.60 1.13 37.62
C ARG A 31 -13.47 0.24 36.39
N THR A 32 -14.50 0.21 35.57
CA THR A 32 -14.44 -0.28 34.21
C THR A 32 -14.18 0.88 33.25
N GLY A 33 -13.75 0.57 32.06
CA GLY A 33 -13.56 1.55 31.00
C GLY A 33 -14.17 1.13 29.67
N SER A 34 -13.86 1.86 28.63
CA SER A 34 -14.30 1.54 27.29
C SER A 34 -13.16 1.72 26.27
N ILE A 35 -13.26 0.99 25.16
CA ILE A 35 -12.40 1.17 23.99
C ILE A 35 -13.29 1.52 22.81
N SER A 36 -13.04 2.68 22.18
CA SER A 36 -13.62 3.05 20.90
C SER A 36 -12.54 2.98 19.84
N VAL A 37 -12.76 2.19 18.79
CA VAL A 37 -11.85 2.08 17.64
C VAL A 37 -12.49 2.78 16.45
N THR A 38 -11.76 3.70 15.83
CA THR A 38 -12.22 4.36 14.61
C THR A 38 -11.32 3.97 13.45
N LEU A 39 -11.89 3.36 12.41
CA LEU A 39 -11.20 2.98 11.20
C LEU A 39 -11.56 3.95 10.08
N MET A 40 -10.55 4.60 9.54
CA MET A 40 -10.66 5.51 8.40
C MET A 40 -9.82 4.97 7.25
N ASP A 41 -10.10 5.38 6.04
CA ASP A 41 -9.24 5.08 4.90
C ASP A 41 -7.86 5.76 5.02
N PRO A 42 -6.91 5.45 4.13
CA PRO A 42 -5.56 6.03 4.18
C PRO A 42 -5.54 7.56 4.10
N ASP A 43 -6.54 8.19 3.48
CA ASP A 43 -6.65 9.64 3.36
C ASP A 43 -7.21 10.28 4.65
N GLY A 44 -7.78 9.46 5.55
CA GLY A 44 -8.36 9.89 6.81
C GLY A 44 -9.73 10.58 6.66
N GLU A 45 -10.34 10.50 5.48
CA GLU A 45 -11.60 11.19 5.16
C GLU A 45 -12.81 10.25 5.10
N THR A 46 -12.61 9.01 4.62
CA THR A 46 -13.69 8.05 4.42
C THR A 46 -13.72 7.02 5.54
N PRO A 47 -14.84 6.91 6.29
CA PRO A 47 -15.00 5.86 7.31
C PRO A 47 -15.06 4.47 6.70
N VAL A 48 -14.38 3.50 7.34
CA VAL A 48 -14.46 2.08 6.96
C VAL A 48 -15.53 1.40 7.81
N ALA A 49 -16.74 1.29 7.25
CA ALA A 49 -17.88 0.68 7.92
C ALA A 49 -17.94 -0.85 7.70
N GLY A 50 -18.46 -1.60 8.66
CA GLY A 50 -18.67 -3.04 8.56
C GLY A 50 -17.41 -3.88 8.84
N ALA A 51 -16.34 -3.29 9.36
CA ALA A 51 -15.19 -4.04 9.84
C ALA A 51 -15.54 -4.70 11.19
N GLU A 52 -15.46 -6.02 11.26
CA GLU A 52 -15.67 -6.78 12.49
C GLU A 52 -14.37 -6.84 13.29
N LEU A 53 -14.39 -6.29 14.50
CA LEU A 53 -13.27 -6.28 15.43
C LEU A 53 -13.50 -7.28 16.55
N SER A 54 -12.48 -8.07 16.83
CA SER A 54 -12.40 -8.95 17.98
C SER A 54 -11.46 -8.36 19.02
N LEU A 55 -11.92 -8.29 20.28
CA LEU A 55 -11.21 -7.76 21.43
C LEU A 55 -10.92 -8.89 22.43
N TYR A 56 -9.66 -9.05 22.77
CA TYR A 56 -9.22 -10.05 23.76
C TYR A 56 -8.52 -9.38 24.92
N ARG A 57 -8.97 -9.64 26.14
CA ARG A 57 -8.25 -9.20 27.34
C ARG A 57 -7.06 -10.10 27.60
N VAL A 58 -5.87 -9.63 27.23
CA VAL A 58 -4.61 -10.38 27.32
C VAL A 58 -4.07 -10.40 28.74
N ALA A 59 -4.08 -9.25 29.42
CA ALA A 59 -3.55 -9.13 30.77
C ALA A 59 -4.43 -8.24 31.64
N ALA A 60 -4.46 -8.51 32.95
CA ALA A 60 -5.09 -7.66 33.93
C ALA A 60 -4.13 -6.55 34.37
N ALA A 61 -4.65 -5.32 34.55
CA ALA A 61 -3.89 -4.19 35.06
C ALA A 61 -4.06 -4.06 36.58
N SER A 62 -2.98 -3.73 37.29
CA SER A 62 -2.95 -3.42 38.71
C SER A 62 -1.84 -2.41 38.99
N LEU A 63 -1.82 -1.79 40.16
CA LEU A 63 -0.66 -1.05 40.61
C LEU A 63 0.34 -1.99 41.31
N ASN A 64 1.63 -1.79 41.00
CA ASN A 64 2.70 -2.44 41.75
C ASN A 64 3.00 -1.68 43.07
N SER A 65 3.97 -2.17 43.86
CA SER A 65 4.37 -1.57 45.16
C SER A 65 4.92 -0.13 45.04
N ASN A 66 5.17 0.39 43.85
CA ASN A 66 5.68 1.73 43.58
C ASN A 66 4.62 2.61 42.88
N ASP A 67 3.34 2.25 42.99
CA ASP A 67 2.20 2.91 42.34
C ASP A 67 2.30 3.04 40.81
N ASN A 68 3.06 2.15 40.16
CA ASN A 68 3.11 2.07 38.71
C ASN A 68 2.18 0.98 38.17
N LEU A 69 1.56 1.23 37.03
CA LEU A 69 0.78 0.22 36.32
C LEU A 69 1.65 -1.01 35.98
N SER A 70 1.09 -2.15 36.34
CA SER A 70 1.68 -3.47 36.12
C SER A 70 0.64 -4.38 35.46
N TYR A 71 1.07 -5.28 34.62
CA TYR A 71 0.20 -6.18 33.88
C TYR A 71 0.55 -7.63 34.20
N THR A 72 -0.48 -8.48 34.34
CA THR A 72 -0.32 -9.91 34.53
C THR A 72 -1.22 -10.64 33.54
N PHE A 73 -0.68 -11.60 32.79
CA PHE A 73 -1.47 -12.36 31.83
C PHE A 73 -2.71 -12.96 32.47
N THR A 74 -3.82 -12.91 31.74
CA THR A 74 -5.04 -13.66 32.12
C THR A 74 -4.79 -15.16 31.95
N ALA A 75 -5.62 -16.00 32.60
CA ALA A 75 -5.50 -17.45 32.46
C ALA A 75 -5.58 -17.93 30.97
N ALA A 76 -6.32 -17.21 30.13
CA ALA A 76 -6.46 -17.55 28.71
C ALA A 76 -5.16 -17.32 27.90
N PHE A 77 -4.26 -16.48 28.37
CA PHE A 77 -3.02 -16.13 27.69
C PHE A 77 -1.76 -16.52 28.48
N ALA A 78 -1.90 -17.23 29.59
CA ALA A 78 -0.76 -17.63 30.44
C ALA A 78 0.29 -18.46 29.68
N ASP A 79 -0.16 -19.26 28.70
CA ASP A 79 0.66 -20.17 27.92
C ASP A 79 0.91 -19.65 26.48
N CYS A 80 0.81 -18.34 26.23
CA CYS A 80 1.03 -17.77 24.89
C CYS A 80 2.47 -17.85 24.37
N GLY A 81 3.41 -18.27 25.22
CA GLY A 81 4.83 -18.36 24.85
C GLY A 81 5.49 -17.00 24.57
N CYS A 82 4.91 -15.92 25.12
CA CYS A 82 5.38 -14.55 24.94
C CYS A 82 5.51 -13.82 26.28
N GLY A 83 6.37 -12.79 26.33
CA GLY A 83 6.46 -11.83 27.42
C GLY A 83 5.66 -10.57 27.11
N LEU A 84 5.20 -9.85 28.12
CA LEU A 84 4.49 -8.56 27.94
C LEU A 84 5.41 -7.46 27.41
N ASP A 85 6.71 -7.62 27.52
CA ASP A 85 7.77 -6.75 27.01
C ASP A 85 8.36 -7.24 25.67
N ASP A 86 7.77 -8.29 25.09
CA ASP A 86 8.23 -8.86 23.82
C ASP A 86 7.95 -7.88 22.66
N PRO A 87 8.96 -7.50 21.86
CA PRO A 87 8.76 -6.61 20.72
C PRO A 87 7.81 -7.18 19.66
N ASP A 88 7.67 -8.51 19.60
CA ASP A 88 6.80 -9.21 18.66
C ASP A 88 5.48 -9.68 19.31
N LEU A 89 5.12 -9.11 20.48
CA LEU A 89 3.96 -9.53 21.25
C LEU A 89 2.68 -9.59 20.41
N THR A 90 2.41 -8.56 19.61
CA THR A 90 1.21 -8.49 18.77
C THR A 90 1.14 -9.64 17.76
N ALA A 91 2.26 -9.95 17.09
CA ALA A 91 2.32 -11.04 16.12
C ALA A 91 2.16 -12.42 16.79
N LYS A 92 2.74 -12.60 17.98
CA LYS A 92 2.60 -13.84 18.77
C LYS A 92 1.17 -14.04 19.28
N LEU A 93 0.50 -12.97 19.69
CA LEU A 93 -0.91 -13.01 20.10
C LEU A 93 -1.81 -13.31 18.90
N ASP A 94 -1.54 -12.73 17.74
CA ASP A 94 -2.28 -13.02 16.50
C ASP A 94 -2.17 -14.50 16.11
N ALA A 95 -0.98 -15.09 16.21
CA ALA A 95 -0.78 -16.52 15.99
C ALA A 95 -1.47 -17.36 17.08
N PHE A 96 -1.36 -16.96 18.33
CA PHE A 96 -1.93 -17.71 19.46
C PHE A 96 -3.46 -17.80 19.37
N VAL A 97 -4.17 -16.70 19.11
CA VAL A 97 -5.65 -16.72 19.03
C VAL A 97 -6.17 -17.47 17.79
N LYS A 98 -5.35 -17.66 16.75
CA LYS A 98 -5.68 -18.49 15.59
C LYS A 98 -5.63 -19.99 15.93
N ASP A 99 -4.69 -20.39 16.80
CA ASP A 99 -4.46 -21.79 17.15
C ASP A 99 -5.23 -22.21 18.42
N HIS A 100 -5.71 -21.27 19.23
CA HIS A 100 -6.36 -21.53 20.51
C HIS A 100 -7.75 -20.86 20.57
N PRO A 101 -8.79 -21.57 21.03
CA PRO A 101 -10.17 -21.08 21.04
C PRO A 101 -10.40 -20.10 22.23
N VAL A 102 -9.81 -18.91 22.18
CA VAL A 102 -10.10 -17.84 23.14
C VAL A 102 -11.32 -17.06 22.63
N ALA A 103 -12.36 -16.94 23.47
CA ALA A 103 -13.56 -16.19 23.10
C ALA A 103 -13.31 -14.67 23.16
N PRO A 104 -13.49 -13.93 22.06
CA PRO A 104 -13.38 -12.47 22.03
C PRO A 104 -14.71 -11.80 22.43
N GLU A 105 -14.63 -10.52 22.83
CA GLU A 105 -15.73 -9.60 22.60
C GLU A 105 -15.68 -9.10 21.16
N THR A 106 -16.83 -8.91 20.53
CA THR A 106 -16.90 -8.51 19.11
C THR A 106 -17.74 -7.25 18.95
N SER A 107 -17.31 -6.36 18.06
CA SER A 107 -18.05 -5.17 17.65
C SER A 107 -17.73 -4.85 16.19
N ALA A 108 -18.73 -4.37 15.44
CA ALA A 108 -18.52 -3.95 14.05
C ALA A 108 -18.48 -2.42 13.98
N THR A 109 -17.69 -1.90 13.01
CA THR A 109 -17.66 -0.46 12.75
C THR A 109 -18.98 -0.01 12.11
N ASP A 110 -19.51 1.08 12.60
CA ASP A 110 -20.72 1.75 12.12
C ASP A 110 -20.45 2.60 10.85
N ALA A 111 -21.45 3.38 10.42
CA ALA A 111 -21.35 4.27 9.27
C ALA A 111 -20.29 5.39 9.45
N GLN A 112 -19.85 5.65 10.67
CA GLN A 112 -18.77 6.58 11.02
C GLN A 112 -17.42 5.88 11.16
N GLY A 113 -17.36 4.59 10.83
CA GLY A 113 -16.16 3.76 10.97
C GLY A 113 -15.81 3.42 12.43
N LYS A 114 -16.76 3.57 13.35
CA LYS A 114 -16.52 3.42 14.81
C LYS A 114 -17.10 2.13 15.35
N ALA A 115 -16.27 1.35 16.04
CA ALA A 115 -16.66 0.23 16.91
C ALA A 115 -16.42 0.60 18.37
N THR A 116 -17.27 0.14 19.28
CA THR A 116 -17.16 0.45 20.71
C THR A 116 -17.33 -0.82 21.55
N PHE A 117 -16.46 -0.97 22.55
CA PHE A 117 -16.49 -1.99 23.58
C PHE A 117 -16.62 -1.29 24.93
N GLY A 118 -17.63 -1.63 25.71
CA GLY A 118 -17.93 -1.01 26.98
C GLY A 118 -17.74 -1.94 28.19
N ASP A 119 -17.82 -1.38 29.38
CA ASP A 119 -17.75 -2.12 30.65
C ASP A 119 -16.53 -3.02 30.83
N LEU A 120 -15.41 -2.61 30.22
CA LEU A 120 -14.17 -3.39 30.16
C LEU A 120 -13.44 -3.36 31.49
N PRO A 121 -13.10 -4.51 32.11
CA PRO A 121 -12.18 -4.57 33.25
C PRO A 121 -10.80 -4.01 32.85
N LEU A 122 -10.08 -3.42 33.83
CA LEU A 122 -8.78 -2.83 33.58
C LEU A 122 -7.75 -3.86 33.06
N GLY A 123 -7.01 -3.55 31.99
CA GLY A 123 -6.08 -4.49 31.40
C GLY A 123 -5.40 -4.05 30.11
N LEU A 124 -4.62 -4.96 29.57
CA LEU A 124 -4.07 -4.91 28.21
C LEU A 124 -5.00 -5.71 27.29
N TYR A 125 -5.37 -5.09 26.18
CA TYR A 125 -6.26 -5.66 25.19
C TYR A 125 -5.57 -5.81 23.84
N PHE A 126 -5.81 -6.93 23.19
CA PHE A 126 -5.44 -7.20 21.81
C PHE A 126 -6.65 -7.04 20.92
N VAL A 127 -6.52 -6.23 19.88
CA VAL A 127 -7.58 -5.95 18.89
C VAL A 127 -7.17 -6.51 17.54
N GLN A 128 -8.08 -7.26 16.91
CA GLN A 128 -7.89 -7.86 15.61
C GLN A 128 -9.15 -7.67 14.76
N GLN A 129 -8.96 -7.30 13.48
CA GLN A 129 -10.04 -7.34 12.49
C GLN A 129 -10.18 -8.77 11.94
N THR A 130 -11.39 -9.32 11.94
CA THR A 130 -11.65 -10.73 11.60
C THR A 130 -12.31 -10.92 10.23
N ASN A 131 -12.84 -9.86 9.64
CA ASN A 131 -13.40 -9.89 8.29
C ASN A 131 -12.64 -8.96 7.34
N THR A 132 -12.90 -9.11 6.04
CA THR A 132 -12.46 -8.17 5.00
C THR A 132 -13.62 -7.25 4.62
N VAL A 133 -13.35 -5.96 4.54
CA VAL A 133 -14.28 -4.96 3.98
C VAL A 133 -13.91 -4.76 2.51
N ALA A 134 -14.91 -4.79 1.63
CA ALA A 134 -14.69 -4.67 0.19
C ALA A 134 -13.88 -3.40 -0.15
N GLY A 135 -12.78 -3.58 -0.88
CA GLY A 135 -11.89 -2.49 -1.29
C GLY A 135 -10.82 -2.11 -0.27
N TYR A 136 -10.75 -2.78 0.89
CA TYR A 136 -9.78 -2.50 1.94
C TYR A 136 -9.09 -3.77 2.45
N ALA A 137 -7.80 -3.69 2.71
CA ALA A 137 -7.10 -4.70 3.49
C ALA A 137 -7.52 -4.60 4.96
N PRO A 138 -7.55 -5.71 5.72
CA PRO A 138 -7.78 -5.64 7.16
C PRO A 138 -6.73 -4.78 7.85
N CYS A 139 -7.13 -4.07 8.92
CA CYS A 139 -6.18 -3.32 9.73
C CYS A 139 -5.20 -4.27 10.44
N THR A 140 -3.96 -3.81 10.62
CA THR A 140 -2.96 -4.53 11.39
C THR A 140 -3.41 -4.67 12.83
N PRO A 141 -3.35 -5.87 13.44
CA PRO A 141 -3.68 -6.05 14.85
C PRO A 141 -2.84 -5.16 15.77
N PHE A 142 -3.42 -4.67 16.87
CA PHE A 142 -2.76 -3.75 17.77
C PHE A 142 -3.16 -3.97 19.24
N LEU A 143 -2.44 -3.31 20.14
CA LEU A 143 -2.66 -3.39 21.57
C LEU A 143 -3.22 -2.07 22.11
N VAL A 144 -4.12 -2.17 23.08
CA VAL A 144 -4.72 -1.03 23.79
C VAL A 144 -4.74 -1.32 25.29
N THR A 145 -4.42 -0.35 26.11
CA THR A 145 -4.52 -0.44 27.55
C THR A 145 -5.73 0.31 28.09
N VAL A 146 -6.42 -0.27 29.06
CA VAL A 146 -7.47 0.37 29.84
C VAL A 146 -7.09 0.27 31.33
N PRO A 147 -6.86 1.39 32.04
CA PRO A 147 -6.77 2.73 31.50
C PRO A 147 -5.53 2.94 30.63
N SER A 148 -5.60 3.89 29.71
CA SER A 148 -4.42 4.48 29.10
C SER A 148 -3.89 5.60 29.98
N ARG A 149 -2.66 6.05 29.73
CA ARG A 149 -2.06 7.18 30.45
C ARG A 149 -1.88 8.36 29.52
N ASP A 150 -2.44 9.50 29.91
CA ASP A 150 -2.24 10.77 29.24
C ASP A 150 -1.62 11.75 30.23
N ALA A 151 -0.34 12.05 30.07
CA ALA A 151 0.49 12.78 31.03
C ALA A 151 0.43 12.14 32.43
N GLU A 152 -0.23 12.80 33.39
CA GLU A 152 -0.40 12.33 34.78
C GLU A 152 -1.76 11.65 35.02
N ASP A 153 -2.69 11.68 34.03
CA ASP A 153 -4.05 11.22 34.17
C ASP A 153 -4.26 9.79 33.65
N TYR A 154 -5.12 9.03 34.32
CA TYR A 154 -5.63 7.76 33.82
C TYR A 154 -6.91 7.95 33.02
N VAL A 155 -6.87 7.60 31.74
CA VAL A 155 -8.00 7.68 30.81
C VAL A 155 -8.64 6.31 30.70
N TYR A 156 -9.87 6.16 31.20
CA TYR A 156 -10.60 4.89 31.21
C TYR A 156 -11.41 4.68 29.91
N ASP A 157 -11.84 5.77 29.28
CA ASP A 157 -12.57 5.74 28.01
C ASP A 157 -11.59 6.04 26.86
N VAL A 158 -10.96 4.98 26.35
CA VAL A 158 -9.84 5.05 25.41
C VAL A 158 -10.36 5.14 24.00
N ASN A 159 -9.88 6.14 23.25
CA ASN A 159 -10.09 6.22 21.80
C ASN A 159 -8.84 5.73 21.10
N ALA A 160 -8.94 4.54 20.53
CA ALA A 160 -7.89 3.92 19.76
C ALA A 160 -8.19 4.10 18.27
N SER A 161 -7.52 5.06 17.65
CA SER A 161 -7.49 5.17 16.19
C SER A 161 -6.14 4.62 15.75
N PRO A 162 -6.05 3.35 15.34
CA PRO A 162 -4.80 2.85 14.80
C PRO A 162 -4.45 3.75 13.63
N LYS A 163 -3.19 4.19 13.54
CA LYS A 163 -2.67 4.81 12.32
C LYS A 163 -2.85 3.77 11.24
N THR A 164 -3.85 3.99 10.40
CA THR A 164 -4.41 2.95 9.58
C THR A 164 -3.43 2.56 8.49
N ASP A 165 -2.88 1.37 8.62
CA ASP A 165 -2.29 0.64 7.49
C ASP A 165 -3.41 -0.04 6.65
N ILE A 166 -4.64 0.51 6.70
CA ILE A 166 -5.71 0.06 5.84
C ILE A 166 -5.36 0.50 4.43
N ALA A 167 -4.79 -0.40 3.65
CA ALA A 167 -4.53 -0.14 2.25
C ALA A 167 -5.84 -0.27 1.45
N ARG A 168 -6.16 0.73 0.62
CA ARG A 168 -7.17 0.55 -0.43
C ARG A 168 -6.69 -0.55 -1.37
N LEU A 169 -7.60 -1.43 -1.74
CA LEU A 169 -7.33 -2.50 -2.69
C LEU A 169 -7.91 -2.15 -4.06
N THR A 170 -7.23 -2.60 -5.09
CA THR A 170 -7.63 -2.41 -6.48
C THR A 170 -7.36 -3.67 -7.29
N ALA A 171 -7.94 -3.74 -8.48
CA ALA A 171 -7.61 -4.75 -9.46
C ALA A 171 -6.64 -4.17 -10.50
N ILE A 172 -5.53 -4.87 -10.75
CA ILE A 172 -4.54 -4.50 -11.76
C ILE A 172 -4.67 -5.44 -12.94
N THR A 173 -4.94 -4.90 -14.11
CA THR A 173 -5.02 -5.68 -15.35
C THR A 173 -3.80 -5.45 -16.22
N VAL A 174 -3.16 -6.52 -16.65
CA VAL A 174 -2.05 -6.51 -17.61
C VAL A 174 -2.51 -7.12 -18.92
N LYS A 175 -2.31 -6.38 -20.02
CA LYS A 175 -2.70 -6.79 -21.37
C LYS A 175 -1.49 -6.83 -22.28
N LYS A 176 -1.46 -7.79 -23.20
CA LYS A 176 -0.51 -7.86 -24.28
C LYS A 176 -1.20 -7.50 -25.58
N ALA A 177 -0.60 -6.59 -26.31
CA ALA A 177 -1.01 -6.22 -27.66
C ALA A 177 0.11 -6.51 -28.67
N TRP A 178 -0.28 -6.83 -29.89
CA TRP A 178 0.63 -7.11 -31.00
C TRP A 178 0.35 -6.12 -32.12
N ASN A 179 1.36 -5.39 -32.54
CA ASN A 179 1.31 -4.51 -33.70
C ASN A 179 2.17 -5.13 -34.81
N THR A 180 1.52 -5.99 -35.60
CA THR A 180 2.16 -6.81 -36.65
C THR A 180 1.29 -6.86 -37.88
N ASP A 181 1.87 -7.22 -39.03
CA ASP A 181 1.12 -7.65 -40.19
C ASP A 181 0.64 -9.12 -40.05
N ALA A 182 -0.24 -9.55 -40.94
CA ALA A 182 -0.81 -10.91 -40.91
C ALA A 182 0.22 -12.01 -41.20
N SER A 183 1.38 -11.67 -41.73
CA SER A 183 2.44 -12.64 -42.07
C SER A 183 3.44 -12.87 -40.94
N THR A 184 3.45 -11.98 -39.93
CA THR A 184 4.38 -12.06 -38.82
C THR A 184 3.90 -13.07 -37.79
N LYS A 185 4.70 -14.12 -37.58
CA LYS A 185 4.40 -15.10 -36.55
C LYS A 185 4.63 -14.52 -35.13
N ILE A 186 3.58 -14.44 -34.36
CA ILE A 186 3.68 -14.10 -32.92
C ILE A 186 4.08 -15.32 -32.11
N PRO A 187 4.80 -15.16 -30.99
CA PRO A 187 5.10 -16.27 -30.07
C PRO A 187 3.84 -16.86 -29.42
N ASP A 188 3.94 -18.10 -28.98
CA ASP A 188 2.83 -18.76 -28.29
C ASP A 188 2.54 -18.14 -26.91
N HIS A 189 3.53 -17.50 -26.31
CA HIS A 189 3.41 -16.83 -25.01
C HIS A 189 4.51 -15.79 -24.81
N VAL A 190 4.29 -14.87 -23.86
CA VAL A 190 5.29 -13.96 -23.32
C VAL A 190 5.20 -13.96 -21.80
N THR A 191 6.30 -13.65 -21.13
CA THR A 191 6.33 -13.49 -19.67
C THR A 191 6.39 -12.00 -19.33
N VAL A 192 5.51 -11.58 -18.41
CA VAL A 192 5.47 -10.21 -17.90
C VAL A 192 5.67 -10.20 -16.39
N GLN A 193 6.29 -9.15 -15.91
CA GLN A 193 6.47 -8.89 -14.49
C GLN A 193 5.77 -7.60 -14.12
N LEU A 194 4.92 -7.65 -13.08
CA LEU A 194 4.38 -6.48 -12.41
C LEU A 194 5.35 -6.09 -11.29
N LEU A 195 5.78 -4.85 -11.29
CA LEU A 195 6.67 -4.30 -10.27
C LEU A 195 5.93 -3.22 -9.48
N ARG A 196 6.26 -3.10 -8.18
CA ARG A 196 5.88 -1.98 -7.34
C ARG A 196 7.14 -1.36 -6.76
N ASP A 197 7.34 -0.08 -6.99
CA ASP A 197 8.54 0.67 -6.55
C ASP A 197 9.85 -0.01 -6.99
N GLY A 198 9.84 -0.59 -8.20
CA GLY A 198 10.99 -1.29 -8.78
C GLY A 198 11.19 -2.73 -8.32
N VAL A 199 10.38 -3.22 -7.37
CA VAL A 199 10.44 -4.61 -6.87
C VAL A 199 9.38 -5.45 -7.59
N VAL A 200 9.76 -6.63 -8.09
CA VAL A 200 8.83 -7.56 -8.73
C VAL A 200 7.87 -8.11 -7.67
N VAL A 201 6.58 -7.88 -7.85
CA VAL A 201 5.51 -8.37 -6.96
C VAL A 201 4.75 -9.53 -7.57
N GLU A 202 4.63 -9.58 -8.92
CA GLU A 202 3.94 -10.65 -9.62
C GLU A 202 4.66 -10.97 -10.94
N THR A 203 4.54 -12.22 -11.37
CA THR A 203 5.03 -12.69 -12.67
C THR A 203 3.97 -13.55 -13.33
N ALA A 204 3.67 -13.27 -14.59
CA ALA A 204 2.66 -14.03 -15.32
C ALA A 204 3.09 -14.35 -16.76
N THR A 205 2.48 -15.42 -17.27
CA THR A 205 2.57 -15.80 -18.69
C THR A 205 1.29 -15.40 -19.41
N LEU A 206 1.43 -14.59 -20.44
CA LEU A 206 0.34 -14.17 -21.33
C LEU A 206 0.40 -14.95 -22.63
N SER A 207 -0.75 -15.46 -23.06
CA SER A 207 -0.89 -16.31 -24.24
C SER A 207 -2.34 -16.23 -24.77
N GLU A 208 -2.62 -16.87 -25.88
CA GLU A 208 -3.97 -16.98 -26.41
C GLU A 208 -4.94 -17.67 -25.43
N ARG A 209 -4.45 -18.56 -24.56
CA ARG A 209 -5.27 -19.29 -23.57
C ARG A 209 -5.92 -18.36 -22.54
N ASN A 210 -5.30 -17.24 -22.19
CA ASN A 210 -5.84 -16.24 -21.28
C ASN A 210 -6.18 -14.93 -22.02
N ASN A 211 -6.45 -14.99 -23.32
CA ASN A 211 -6.75 -13.83 -24.17
C ASN A 211 -5.71 -12.72 -24.06
N TRP A 212 -4.44 -13.09 -23.87
CA TRP A 212 -3.33 -12.17 -23.73
C TRP A 212 -3.51 -11.14 -22.59
N GLN A 213 -4.19 -11.54 -21.52
CA GLN A 213 -4.39 -10.68 -20.35
C GLN A 213 -4.43 -11.47 -19.05
N ILE A 214 -4.14 -10.77 -17.96
CA ILE A 214 -4.31 -11.25 -16.58
C ILE A 214 -4.79 -10.10 -15.72
N THR A 215 -5.62 -10.42 -14.72
CA THR A 215 -6.06 -9.46 -13.70
C THR A 215 -5.65 -9.99 -12.33
N TYR A 216 -4.93 -9.18 -11.57
CA TYR A 216 -4.61 -9.40 -10.17
C TYR A 216 -5.63 -8.64 -9.35
N THR A 217 -6.31 -9.32 -8.44
CA THR A 217 -7.25 -8.72 -7.48
C THR A 217 -6.55 -8.44 -6.16
N ASP A 218 -7.18 -7.63 -5.32
CA ASP A 218 -6.73 -7.35 -3.95
C ASP A 218 -5.29 -6.79 -3.85
N MET A 219 -4.87 -6.07 -4.88
CA MET A 219 -3.59 -5.38 -4.92
C MET A 219 -3.68 -4.05 -4.18
N PRO A 220 -2.72 -3.70 -3.29
CA PRO A 220 -2.70 -2.39 -2.65
C PRO A 220 -2.69 -1.26 -3.68
N GLN A 221 -3.57 -0.26 -3.52
CA GLN A 221 -3.61 0.91 -4.39
C GLN A 221 -2.30 1.71 -4.26
N SER A 222 -1.62 1.95 -5.38
CA SER A 222 -0.35 2.68 -5.43
C SER A 222 -0.09 3.18 -6.85
N ASP A 223 0.55 4.32 -6.97
CA ASP A 223 1.03 4.86 -8.26
C ASP A 223 2.39 4.26 -8.67
N GLY A 224 3.04 3.51 -7.77
CA GLY A 224 4.36 2.91 -7.98
C GLY A 224 4.37 1.64 -8.85
N TYR A 225 3.23 1.24 -9.43
CA TYR A 225 3.16 0.06 -10.29
C TYR A 225 3.73 0.35 -11.67
N THR A 226 4.53 -0.59 -12.15
CA THR A 226 5.08 -0.62 -13.51
C THR A 226 5.05 -2.03 -14.06
N ILE A 227 5.14 -2.18 -15.38
CA ILE A 227 5.15 -3.48 -16.04
C ILE A 227 6.41 -3.65 -16.89
N LYS A 228 6.93 -4.87 -16.95
CA LYS A 228 8.08 -5.24 -17.77
C LYS A 228 7.84 -6.58 -18.46
N GLU A 229 8.10 -6.67 -19.74
CA GLU A 229 8.18 -7.94 -20.46
C GLU A 229 9.58 -8.54 -20.29
N VAL A 230 9.61 -9.80 -19.88
CA VAL A 230 10.85 -10.56 -19.73
C VAL A 230 11.19 -11.20 -21.06
N ASN A 231 12.41 -10.95 -21.59
CA ASN A 231 12.87 -11.53 -22.84
C ASN A 231 11.96 -11.19 -24.03
N VAL A 232 11.88 -9.91 -24.39
CA VAL A 232 11.14 -9.45 -25.57
C VAL A 232 11.52 -10.34 -26.78
N PRO A 233 10.54 -10.92 -27.50
CA PRO A 233 10.81 -11.84 -28.60
C PRO A 233 11.65 -11.19 -29.70
N ARG A 234 12.53 -12.00 -30.28
CA ARG A 234 13.42 -11.52 -31.38
C ARG A 234 12.60 -10.99 -32.54
N GLY A 235 12.97 -9.82 -33.03
CA GLY A 235 12.25 -9.15 -34.13
C GLY A 235 11.10 -8.26 -33.69
N PHE A 236 10.95 -8.06 -32.36
CA PHE A 236 9.96 -7.15 -31.78
C PHE A 236 10.62 -6.08 -30.94
N THR A 237 9.93 -4.96 -30.81
CA THR A 237 10.23 -3.88 -29.87
C THR A 237 9.02 -3.72 -28.94
N ALA A 238 9.24 -3.79 -27.63
CA ALA A 238 8.18 -3.62 -26.62
C ALA A 238 8.02 -2.14 -26.28
N THR A 239 6.78 -1.69 -26.22
CA THR A 239 6.38 -0.40 -25.66
C THR A 239 5.35 -0.62 -24.57
N TYR A 240 5.30 0.29 -23.60
CA TYR A 240 4.48 0.18 -22.41
C TYR A 240 3.56 1.38 -22.30
N SER A 241 2.30 1.15 -22.02
CA SER A 241 1.32 2.20 -21.73
C SER A 241 0.50 1.83 -20.51
N GLN A 242 0.04 2.84 -19.80
CA GLN A 242 -0.77 2.71 -18.59
C GLN A 242 -1.97 3.65 -18.69
N ASN A 243 -3.11 3.14 -18.26
CA ASN A 243 -4.32 3.92 -18.03
C ASN A 243 -4.89 3.45 -16.69
N GLU A 244 -4.76 4.27 -15.64
CA GLU A 244 -5.05 3.90 -14.24
C GLU A 244 -4.32 2.59 -13.87
N TYR A 245 -5.06 1.53 -13.51
CA TYR A 245 -4.54 0.21 -13.16
C TYR A 245 -4.60 -0.81 -14.32
N VAL A 246 -4.72 -0.32 -15.56
CA VAL A 246 -4.62 -1.16 -16.76
C VAL A 246 -3.31 -0.89 -17.48
N PHE A 247 -2.43 -1.88 -17.51
CA PHE A 247 -1.13 -1.84 -18.16
C PHE A 247 -1.19 -2.59 -19.48
N THR A 248 -0.67 -1.99 -20.53
CA THR A 248 -0.60 -2.63 -21.85
C THR A 248 0.84 -2.70 -22.33
N VAL A 249 1.28 -3.91 -22.66
CA VAL A 249 2.57 -4.16 -23.31
C VAL A 249 2.29 -4.40 -24.79
N THR A 250 2.76 -3.50 -25.64
CA THR A 250 2.61 -3.62 -27.10
C THR A 250 3.93 -4.02 -27.73
N ASN A 251 3.97 -5.18 -28.39
CA ASN A 251 5.11 -5.56 -29.22
C ASN A 251 4.84 -5.19 -30.67
N THR A 252 5.70 -4.34 -31.21
CA THR A 252 5.70 -3.96 -32.64
C THR A 252 6.76 -4.75 -33.36
N ALA A 253 6.38 -5.42 -34.43
CA ALA A 253 7.34 -6.11 -35.27
C ALA A 253 8.34 -5.10 -35.87
N SER A 254 9.62 -5.37 -35.70
CA SER A 254 10.66 -4.61 -36.39
C SER A 254 10.53 -4.91 -37.86
N LEU A 255 10.18 -3.91 -38.66
CA LEU A 255 10.28 -4.02 -40.09
C LEU A 255 11.74 -4.42 -40.40
N ILE A 256 11.93 -5.61 -40.97
CA ILE A 256 13.21 -5.92 -41.57
C ILE A 256 13.35 -4.86 -42.65
N GLN A 257 14.18 -3.86 -42.41
CA GLN A 257 14.59 -2.94 -43.43
C GLN A 257 15.29 -3.84 -44.46
N THR A 258 14.51 -4.31 -45.45
CA THR A 258 15.05 -4.95 -46.64
C THR A 258 15.92 -3.86 -47.27
N GLY A 259 17.20 -3.98 -46.93
CA GLY A 259 18.16 -2.91 -47.11
C GLY A 259 17.97 -2.29 -48.49
N GLN A 260 17.94 -0.98 -48.56
CA GLN A 260 18.44 -0.32 -49.73
C GLN A 260 19.85 -0.85 -49.94
N LEU A 261 19.98 -1.74 -50.91
CA LEU A 261 21.28 -2.24 -51.36
C LEU A 261 22.02 -1.02 -51.92
N LEU A 262 22.62 -0.22 -51.05
CA LEU A 262 23.37 0.98 -51.47
C LEU A 262 24.65 0.63 -52.22
N TRP A 263 25.06 -0.64 -52.23
CA TRP A 263 26.25 -1.09 -52.91
C TRP A 263 26.19 -0.98 -54.45
N PRO A 264 25.04 -1.10 -55.15
CA PRO A 264 25.04 -0.89 -56.61
C PRO A 264 25.36 0.55 -57.03
N ILE A 265 25.02 1.55 -56.15
CA ILE A 265 25.22 2.97 -56.48
C ILE A 265 26.72 3.30 -56.72
N PRO A 266 27.64 3.00 -55.81
CA PRO A 266 29.08 3.28 -56.07
C PRO A 266 29.64 2.43 -57.19
N VAL A 267 29.17 1.20 -57.40
CA VAL A 267 29.62 0.34 -58.49
C VAL A 267 29.18 0.89 -59.85
N LEU A 268 27.91 1.31 -59.94
CA LEU A 268 27.40 1.93 -61.18
C LEU A 268 28.07 3.29 -61.47
N ALA A 269 28.33 4.07 -60.40
CA ALA A 269 29.05 5.33 -60.54
C ALA A 269 30.49 5.12 -61.03
N MET A 270 31.21 4.13 -60.53
CA MET A 270 32.56 3.79 -60.99
C MET A 270 32.55 3.26 -62.38
N ALA A 271 31.60 2.39 -62.75
CA ALA A 271 31.48 1.89 -64.16
C ALA A 271 31.21 3.04 -65.12
N GLY A 272 30.34 4.00 -64.76
CA GLY A 272 30.10 5.19 -65.58
C GLY A 272 31.34 6.06 -65.72
N LEU A 273 32.12 6.29 -64.69
CA LEU A 273 33.39 7.03 -64.76
C LEU A 273 34.43 6.32 -65.65
N CYS A 274 34.52 5.00 -65.53
CA CYS A 274 35.38 4.22 -66.41
C CYS A 274 35.02 4.35 -67.88
N LEU A 275 33.73 4.29 -68.26
CA LEU A 275 33.25 4.47 -69.63
C LEU A 275 33.54 5.88 -70.16
N ILE A 276 33.37 6.91 -69.34
CA ILE A 276 33.73 8.29 -69.71
C ILE A 276 35.23 8.40 -69.98
N ALA A 277 36.07 7.83 -69.11
CA ALA A 277 37.52 7.85 -69.27
C ALA A 277 37.96 7.15 -70.59
N VAL A 278 37.38 5.96 -70.86
CA VAL A 278 37.65 5.24 -72.10
C VAL A 278 37.18 6.05 -73.32
N GLY A 279 36.01 6.69 -73.26
CA GLY A 279 35.48 7.54 -74.30
C GLY A 279 36.40 8.74 -74.59
N VAL A 280 36.88 9.44 -73.57
CA VAL A 280 37.83 10.56 -73.73
C VAL A 280 39.17 10.14 -74.33
N LEU A 281 39.68 8.98 -73.81
CA LEU A 281 40.93 8.44 -74.38
C LEU A 281 40.81 8.02 -75.86
N SER A 282 39.65 7.45 -76.28
CA SER A 282 39.35 7.08 -77.61
C SER A 282 39.28 8.31 -78.57
N LEU A 283 38.64 9.38 -78.09
CA LEU A 283 38.54 10.64 -78.85
C LEU A 283 39.91 11.32 -79.03
N ARG A 284 40.76 11.31 -78.00
CA ARG A 284 42.12 11.82 -78.11
C ARG A 284 42.95 11.05 -79.12
N LYS A 285 42.83 9.71 -79.07
CA LYS A 285 43.55 8.87 -80.04
C LYS A 285 43.08 9.03 -81.49
N ALA A 286 41.78 9.33 -81.66
CA ALA A 286 41.23 9.62 -82.98
C ALA A 286 41.64 11.03 -83.48
N GLY A 287 41.86 11.99 -82.61
CA GLY A 287 42.38 13.32 -82.94
C GLY A 287 43.84 13.30 -83.36
N ASP A 288 44.68 12.45 -82.74
CA ASP A 288 46.12 12.30 -83.12
C ASP A 288 46.37 11.56 -84.43
N GLN A 289 45.39 10.90 -85.00
CA GLN A 289 45.51 10.23 -86.28
C GLN A 289 45.11 11.12 -87.48
N ASN A 290 44.55 12.30 -87.22
CA ASN A 290 44.09 13.24 -88.24
C ASN A 290 44.91 14.57 -88.28
N ALA A 291 46.05 14.61 -87.56
CA ALA A 291 47.00 15.74 -87.58
C ALA A 291 48.29 15.36 -88.45
#